data_f13d219ead9e70d4ad7063e3886d405d
#
_entry.id   f13d219ead9e70d4ad7063e3886d405d
#
_cell.length_a   1.000
_cell.length_b   1.000
_cell.length_c   1.000
_cell.angle_alpha   90.00
_cell.angle_beta   90.00
_cell.angle_gamma   90.00
#
_symmetry.space_group_name_H-M   'P 1'
#
loop_
_entity.id
_entity.type
_entity.pdbx_description
1 polymer ?
#
loop_
_entity_poly.entity_id
_entity_poly.type
_entity_poly.pdbx_seq_one_letter_code
_entity_poly.pdbx_strand_id
1 'polypeptide(L)'
;MKPFWKTKNFQIRWKEPLGKPDCPYAFRYVLILFGYSIRIHVWIRSDDKRYLHDHAWNFRTFVLKGHYFNVSQNNDIIVREKVSFTAFRKADHRHYVEVPKQGCITLLFCSRPYRKWGFWVDGKQFKRPLKYFHKFGHPICSEQ
;
A
#
# COMPACT_ATOMS: atom_id res chain seq x y z
N MET A 1 -1.59 -6.53 -14.04
CA MET A 1 -0.28 -6.90 -14.65
C MET A 1 0.01 -8.37 -14.37
N LYS A 2 0.47 -9.10 -15.39
CA LYS A 2 0.88 -10.50 -15.21
C LYS A 2 2.22 -10.55 -14.44
N PRO A 3 2.43 -11.54 -13.57
CA PRO A 3 3.72 -11.68 -12.89
C PRO A 3 4.84 -11.95 -13.91
N PHE A 4 6.03 -11.40 -13.66
CA PHE A 4 7.23 -11.62 -14.48
C PHE A 4 7.62 -13.10 -14.51
N TRP A 5 7.51 -13.76 -13.34
CA TRP A 5 7.68 -15.21 -13.19
C TRP A 5 6.70 -15.73 -12.13
N LYS A 6 6.06 -16.88 -12.40
CA LYS A 6 5.13 -17.51 -11.47
C LYS A 6 5.17 -19.04 -11.53
N THR A 7 5.40 -19.65 -10.39
CA THR A 7 5.17 -21.08 -10.12
C THR A 7 4.20 -21.23 -8.94
N LYS A 8 3.88 -22.47 -8.51
CA LYS A 8 2.99 -22.72 -7.37
C LYS A 8 3.43 -22.00 -6.08
N ASN A 9 4.74 -21.98 -5.78
CA ASN A 9 5.30 -21.47 -4.54
C ASN A 9 6.21 -20.25 -4.69
N PHE A 10 6.37 -19.75 -5.92
CA PHE A 10 7.29 -18.66 -6.25
C PHE A 10 6.67 -17.72 -7.26
N GLN A 11 6.78 -16.42 -7.01
CA GLN A 11 6.32 -15.39 -7.94
C GLN A 11 7.20 -14.16 -7.85
N ILE A 12 7.59 -13.62 -9.00
CA ILE A 12 8.23 -12.32 -9.12
C ILE A 12 7.30 -11.37 -9.86
N ARG A 13 7.16 -10.14 -9.34
CA ARG A 13 6.56 -9.00 -10.04
C ARG A 13 7.60 -7.91 -10.15
N TRP A 14 7.81 -7.42 -11.35
CA TRP A 14 8.88 -6.46 -11.63
C TRP A 14 8.31 -5.13 -12.08
N LYS A 15 8.69 -4.05 -11.39
CA LYS A 15 8.32 -2.65 -11.71
C LYS A 15 6.81 -2.49 -11.99
N GLU A 16 6.00 -3.11 -11.13
CA GLU A 16 4.53 -3.03 -11.24
C GLU A 16 4.06 -1.64 -10.82
N PRO A 17 3.39 -0.85 -11.70
CA PRO A 17 2.85 0.44 -11.32
C PRO A 17 1.66 0.27 -10.38
N LEU A 18 1.60 1.09 -9.35
CA LEU A 18 0.47 1.20 -8.42
C LEU A 18 -0.30 2.49 -8.71
N GLY A 19 -1.62 2.39 -8.70
CA GLY A 19 -2.51 3.48 -9.08
C GLY A 19 -2.92 3.43 -10.55
N LYS A 20 -3.28 4.58 -11.12
CA LYS A 20 -3.68 4.70 -12.50
C LYS A 20 -2.48 4.46 -13.44
N PRO A 21 -2.60 3.65 -14.50
CA PRO A 21 -1.47 3.28 -15.36
C PRO A 21 -0.69 4.45 -15.96
N ASP A 22 -1.39 5.51 -16.35
CA ASP A 22 -0.81 6.75 -16.88
C ASP A 22 -0.35 7.74 -15.80
N CYS A 23 -0.66 7.45 -14.53
CA CYS A 23 -0.28 8.27 -13.39
C CYS A 23 -0.07 7.40 -12.13
N PRO A 24 0.96 6.55 -12.09
CA PRO A 24 1.24 5.73 -10.92
C PRO A 24 1.71 6.60 -9.74
N TYR A 25 1.30 6.24 -8.52
CA TYR A 25 1.84 6.87 -7.32
C TYR A 25 3.10 6.16 -6.79
N ALA A 26 3.32 4.92 -7.17
CA ALA A 26 4.52 4.15 -6.84
C ALA A 26 4.80 3.07 -7.88
N PHE A 27 6.04 2.58 -7.87
CA PHE A 27 6.41 1.33 -8.52
C PHE A 27 6.74 0.29 -7.48
N ARG A 28 6.33 -0.95 -7.73
CA ARG A 28 6.49 -2.06 -6.81
C ARG A 28 7.30 -3.20 -7.43
N TYR A 29 8.24 -3.73 -6.64
CA TYR A 29 8.96 -4.96 -6.93
C TYR A 29 8.57 -5.96 -5.86
N VAL A 30 8.20 -7.19 -6.25
CA VAL A 30 7.67 -8.20 -5.32
C VAL A 30 8.32 -9.55 -5.57
N LEU A 31 8.82 -10.16 -4.50
CA LEU A 31 9.20 -11.56 -4.44
C LEU A 31 8.24 -12.27 -3.47
N ILE A 32 7.55 -13.30 -3.96
CA ILE A 32 6.70 -14.16 -3.14
C ILE A 32 7.31 -15.55 -3.08
N LEU A 33 7.51 -16.05 -1.85
CA LEU A 33 8.00 -17.40 -1.54
C LEU A 33 7.06 -18.05 -0.53
N PHE A 34 6.46 -19.19 -0.90
CA PHE A 34 5.55 -19.95 -0.04
C PHE A 34 4.45 -19.10 0.62
N GLY A 35 3.98 -18.06 -0.08
CA GLY A 35 2.96 -17.13 0.39
C GLY A 35 3.48 -15.93 1.18
N TYR A 36 4.70 -15.97 1.73
CA TYR A 36 5.36 -14.78 2.29
C TYR A 36 5.86 -13.88 1.17
N SER A 37 5.95 -12.58 1.41
CA SER A 37 6.47 -11.69 0.39
C SER A 37 7.43 -10.64 0.92
N ILE A 38 8.42 -10.32 0.07
CA ILE A 38 9.31 -9.18 0.21
C ILE A 38 8.93 -8.20 -0.88
N ARG A 39 8.74 -6.92 -0.51
CA ARG A 39 8.29 -5.88 -1.44
C ARG A 39 9.16 -4.65 -1.32
N ILE A 40 9.57 -4.08 -2.45
CA ILE A 40 10.18 -2.75 -2.51
C ILE A 40 9.18 -1.84 -3.19
N HIS A 41 8.85 -0.73 -2.52
CA HIS A 41 8.03 0.33 -3.10
C HIS A 41 8.90 1.56 -3.35
N VAL A 42 8.92 2.01 -4.58
CA VAL A 42 9.50 3.30 -4.98
C VAL A 42 8.35 4.29 -5.11
N TRP A 43 8.13 5.07 -4.06
CA TRP A 43 7.05 6.03 -3.96
C TRP A 43 7.42 7.33 -4.69
N ILE A 44 6.54 7.78 -5.56
CA ILE A 44 6.64 9.05 -6.30
C ILE A 44 5.69 10.07 -5.68
N ARG A 45 4.55 9.59 -5.21
CA ARG A 45 3.44 10.36 -4.62
C ARG A 45 2.79 9.57 -3.50
N SER A 46 1.88 10.24 -2.79
CA SER A 46 0.99 9.58 -1.82
C SER A 46 0.02 8.62 -2.52
N ASP A 47 -0.47 7.63 -1.79
CA ASP A 47 -1.55 6.78 -2.28
C ASP A 47 -2.93 7.48 -2.18
N ASP A 48 -4.01 6.74 -2.41
CA ASP A 48 -5.37 7.30 -2.36
C ASP A 48 -5.74 7.75 -0.94
N LYS A 49 -5.81 9.07 -0.73
CA LYS A 49 -6.11 9.69 0.55
C LYS A 49 -7.60 9.86 0.85
N ARG A 50 -8.48 9.51 -0.10
CA ARG A 50 -9.93 9.71 0.08
C ARG A 50 -10.50 8.84 1.18
N TYR A 51 -10.02 7.61 1.30
CA TYR A 51 -10.45 6.65 2.32
C TYR A 51 -9.30 5.79 2.79
N LEU A 52 -9.37 5.37 4.05
CA LEU A 52 -8.40 4.44 4.63
C LEU A 52 -8.55 3.05 4.01
N HIS A 53 -7.44 2.34 3.85
CA HIS A 53 -7.41 0.95 3.43
C HIS A 53 -6.66 0.09 4.44
N ASP A 54 -6.90 -1.19 4.40
CA ASP A 54 -6.20 -2.21 5.18
C ASP A 54 -5.46 -3.21 4.26
N HIS A 55 -5.00 -4.31 4.80
CA HIS A 55 -4.15 -5.27 4.09
C HIS A 55 -4.61 -6.71 4.31
N ALA A 56 -4.15 -7.62 3.43
CA ALA A 56 -4.39 -9.06 3.58
C ALA A 56 -3.39 -9.74 4.52
N TRP A 57 -2.32 -9.07 4.91
CA TRP A 57 -1.17 -9.58 5.67
C TRP A 57 -0.70 -8.57 6.71
N ASN A 58 0.01 -9.08 7.73
CA ASN A 58 0.83 -8.24 8.61
C ASN A 58 2.12 -7.89 7.89
N PHE A 59 2.68 -6.72 8.15
CA PHE A 59 3.92 -6.31 7.50
C PHE A 59 4.82 -5.47 8.40
N ARG A 60 6.12 -5.60 8.16
CA ARG A 60 7.14 -4.71 8.69
C ARG A 60 7.76 -3.93 7.54
N THR A 61 7.75 -2.62 7.68
CA THR A 61 8.37 -1.70 6.73
C THR A 61 9.72 -1.24 7.26
N PHE A 62 10.71 -1.17 6.37
CA PHE A 62 11.96 -0.44 6.56
C PHE A 62 12.04 0.66 5.52
N VAL A 63 12.40 1.86 5.95
CA VAL A 63 12.63 3.00 5.06
C VAL A 63 14.07 2.96 4.58
N LEU A 64 14.26 2.77 3.27
CA LEU A 64 15.58 2.73 2.63
C LEU A 64 16.06 4.12 2.20
N LYS A 65 15.11 5.01 1.86
CA LYS A 65 15.39 6.39 1.45
C LYS A 65 14.21 7.30 1.79
N GLY A 66 14.49 8.45 2.38
CA GLY A 66 13.50 9.45 2.72
C GLY A 66 12.68 9.08 3.95
N HIS A 67 11.42 9.42 3.94
CA HIS A 67 10.43 9.09 4.97
C HIS A 67 9.02 9.13 4.36
N TYR A 68 8.05 8.59 5.09
CA TYR A 68 6.64 8.74 4.78
C TYR A 68 5.83 9.02 6.05
N PHE A 69 4.59 9.44 5.87
CA PHE A 69 3.64 9.56 6.97
C PHE A 69 2.57 8.48 6.85
N ASN A 70 2.39 7.73 7.92
CA ASN A 70 1.27 6.81 8.08
C ASN A 70 0.11 7.61 8.65
N VAL A 71 -0.94 7.76 7.89
CA VAL A 71 -2.15 8.49 8.32
C VAL A 71 -3.24 7.48 8.61
N SER A 72 -3.69 7.45 9.85
CA SER A 72 -4.74 6.56 10.35
C SER A 72 -5.77 7.35 11.15
N GLN A 73 -6.85 6.70 11.50
CA GLN A 73 -7.89 7.28 12.33
C GLN A 73 -8.06 6.42 13.58
N ASN A 74 -8.00 7.05 14.74
CA ASN A 74 -8.29 6.44 16.02
C ASN A 74 -9.49 7.16 16.63
N ASN A 75 -10.63 6.44 16.69
CA ASN A 75 -11.94 7.06 16.91
C ASN A 75 -12.19 8.18 15.88
N ASP A 76 -12.44 9.41 16.31
CA ASP A 76 -12.66 10.55 15.40
C ASP A 76 -11.37 11.40 15.20
N ILE A 77 -10.22 10.94 15.70
CA ILE A 77 -8.96 11.66 15.64
C ILE A 77 -8.10 11.10 14.51
N ILE A 78 -7.66 11.97 13.60
CA ILE A 78 -6.68 11.64 12.57
C ILE A 78 -5.28 11.65 13.21
N VAL A 79 -4.59 10.53 13.12
CA VAL A 79 -3.21 10.36 13.59
C VAL A 79 -2.28 10.31 12.40
N ARG A 80 -1.31 11.22 12.37
CA ARG A 80 -0.28 11.33 11.34
C ARG A 80 1.09 11.02 11.94
N GLU A 81 1.62 9.86 11.67
CA GLU A 81 2.88 9.34 12.21
C GLU A 81 3.98 9.39 11.16
N LYS A 82 5.07 10.08 11.44
CA LYS A 82 6.27 10.07 10.58
C LYS A 82 7.03 8.76 10.77
N VAL A 83 7.29 8.06 9.67
CA VAL A 83 8.10 6.84 9.65
C VAL A 83 9.37 7.10 8.87
N SER A 84 10.51 7.08 9.56
CA SER A 84 11.84 7.35 9.00
C SER A 84 12.78 6.14 9.02
N PHE A 85 12.46 5.11 9.80
CA PHE A 85 13.30 3.92 9.94
C PHE A 85 12.49 2.63 9.75
N THR A 86 11.62 2.28 10.69
CA THR A 86 10.83 1.04 10.64
C THR A 86 9.48 1.19 11.31
N ALA A 87 8.52 0.42 10.84
CA ALA A 87 7.20 0.28 11.46
C ALA A 87 6.64 -1.12 11.24
N PHE A 88 5.93 -1.65 12.23
CA PHE A 88 5.16 -2.88 12.11
C PHE A 88 3.67 -2.55 12.10
N ARG A 89 2.92 -3.19 11.20
CA ARG A 89 1.46 -3.03 11.10
C ARG A 89 0.78 -4.39 11.00
N LYS A 90 -0.30 -4.54 11.74
CA LYS A 90 -1.22 -5.66 11.55
C LYS A 90 -2.05 -5.46 10.27
N ALA A 91 -2.56 -6.53 9.70
CA ALA A 91 -3.34 -6.51 8.49
C ALA A 91 -4.61 -5.63 8.58
N ASP A 92 -5.22 -5.55 9.75
CA ASP A 92 -6.43 -4.76 10.02
C ASP A 92 -6.15 -3.26 10.29
N HIS A 93 -4.89 -2.84 10.31
CA HIS A 93 -4.53 -1.44 10.45
C HIS A 93 -5.01 -0.64 9.23
N ARG A 94 -5.89 0.34 9.47
CA ARG A 94 -6.49 1.18 8.43
C ARG A 94 -5.70 2.47 8.30
N HIS A 95 -5.17 2.71 7.12
CA HIS A 95 -4.35 3.89 6.86
C HIS A 95 -4.37 4.31 5.38
N TYR A 96 -3.75 5.44 5.11
CA TYR A 96 -3.16 5.77 3.82
C TYR A 96 -1.74 6.31 4.03
N VAL A 97 -0.96 6.34 2.97
CA VAL A 97 0.44 6.75 2.99
C VAL A 97 0.59 8.12 2.34
N GLU A 98 1.11 9.08 3.10
CA GLU A 98 1.55 10.37 2.53
C GLU A 98 3.05 10.34 2.30
N VAL A 99 3.45 10.76 1.11
CA VAL A 99 4.85 10.80 0.70
C VAL A 99 5.25 12.22 0.33
N PRO A 100 6.38 12.73 0.84
CA PRO A 100 6.91 14.04 0.45
C PRO A 100 7.22 14.09 -1.06
N LYS A 101 7.33 15.31 -1.61
CA LYS A 101 7.64 15.53 -3.04
C LYS A 101 8.93 14.86 -3.51
N GLN A 102 9.89 14.65 -2.61
CA GLN A 102 11.16 13.97 -2.90
C GLN A 102 11.01 12.46 -3.10
N GLY A 103 9.83 11.93 -2.81
CA GLY A 103 9.58 10.50 -2.84
C GLY A 103 10.15 9.77 -1.62
N CYS A 104 9.98 8.46 -1.63
CA CYS A 104 10.43 7.57 -0.56
C CYS A 104 10.68 6.17 -1.14
N ILE A 105 11.60 5.42 -0.57
CA ILE A 105 11.82 4.01 -0.91
C ILE A 105 11.65 3.20 0.36
N THR A 106 10.78 2.20 0.30
CA THR A 106 10.49 1.31 1.42
C THR A 106 10.66 -0.16 1.04
N LEU A 107 11.14 -0.94 2.00
CA LEU A 107 11.25 -2.40 1.95
C LEU A 107 10.25 -2.99 2.94
N LEU A 108 9.38 -3.88 2.47
CA LEU A 108 8.36 -4.53 3.30
C LEU A 108 8.59 -6.03 3.35
N PHE A 109 8.47 -6.59 4.55
CA PHE A 109 8.34 -8.02 4.79
C PHE A 109 6.90 -8.31 5.19
N CYS A 110 6.20 -9.12 4.41
CA CYS A 110 4.77 -9.41 4.59
C CYS A 110 4.57 -10.88 4.95
N SER A 111 3.69 -11.13 5.92
CA SER A 111 3.23 -12.48 6.25
C SER A 111 2.43 -13.09 5.08
N ARG A 112 2.05 -14.35 5.21
CA ARG A 112 1.04 -14.93 4.32
C ARG A 112 -0.27 -14.17 4.43
N PRO A 113 -1.00 -13.98 3.32
CA PRO A 113 -2.33 -13.40 3.37
C PRO A 113 -3.29 -14.33 4.13
N TYR A 114 -4.05 -13.78 5.06
CA TYR A 114 -5.00 -14.54 5.87
C TYR A 114 -6.39 -13.90 5.96
N ARG A 115 -6.58 -12.76 5.31
CA ARG A 115 -7.86 -12.03 5.25
C ARG A 115 -8.01 -11.29 3.93
N LYS A 116 -9.23 -10.85 3.65
CA LYS A 116 -9.54 -9.92 2.55
C LYS A 116 -9.20 -8.51 2.99
N TRP A 117 -8.80 -7.67 2.04
CA TRP A 117 -8.48 -6.27 2.27
C TRP A 117 -9.25 -5.33 1.36
N GLY A 118 -9.30 -4.06 1.68
CA GLY A 118 -9.96 -3.05 0.86
C GLY A 118 -10.06 -1.70 1.58
N PHE A 119 -10.93 -0.85 1.04
CA PHE A 119 -11.15 0.51 1.50
C PHE A 119 -12.34 0.59 2.45
N TRP A 120 -12.20 1.40 3.49
CA TRP A 120 -13.21 1.67 4.50
C TRP A 120 -13.90 3.00 4.20
N VAL A 121 -15.07 2.92 3.55
CA VAL A 121 -15.86 4.08 3.16
C VAL A 121 -16.74 4.49 4.33
N ASP A 122 -16.64 5.79 4.72
CA ASP A 122 -17.38 6.39 5.85
C ASP A 122 -17.16 5.65 7.19
N GLY A 123 -15.98 5.00 7.33
CA GLY A 123 -15.59 4.27 8.53
C GLY A 123 -16.41 3.01 8.83
N LYS A 124 -17.46 2.76 8.08
CA LYS A 124 -18.43 1.66 8.32
C LYS A 124 -18.51 0.63 7.22
N GLN A 125 -18.20 1.00 5.99
CA GLN A 125 -18.39 0.13 4.85
C GLN A 125 -17.06 -0.32 4.25
N PHE A 126 -16.81 -1.63 4.29
CA PHE A 126 -15.66 -2.24 3.63
C PHE A 126 -15.91 -2.45 2.14
N LYS A 127 -15.00 -1.96 1.28
CA LYS A 127 -15.05 -2.16 -0.17
C LYS A 127 -13.75 -2.73 -0.68
N ARG A 128 -13.82 -3.84 -1.42
CA ARG A 128 -12.66 -4.42 -2.10
C ARG A 128 -12.12 -3.45 -3.16
N PRO A 129 -10.80 -3.47 -3.45
CA PRO A 129 -10.16 -2.53 -4.37
C PRO A 129 -10.87 -2.39 -5.71
N LEU A 130 -11.18 -3.50 -6.39
CA LEU A 130 -11.87 -3.46 -7.68
C LEU A 130 -13.24 -2.78 -7.60
N LYS A 131 -14.05 -3.10 -6.58
CA LYS A 131 -15.36 -2.46 -6.36
C LYS A 131 -15.22 -1.00 -5.98
N TYR A 132 -14.21 -0.67 -5.18
CA TYR A 132 -13.91 0.69 -4.78
C TYR A 132 -13.56 1.56 -6.00
N PHE A 133 -12.57 1.16 -6.79
CA PHE A 133 -12.15 1.94 -7.97
C PHE A 133 -13.21 1.96 -9.07
N HIS A 134 -14.05 0.92 -9.20
CA HIS A 134 -15.18 0.94 -10.11
C HIS A 134 -16.21 2.02 -9.72
N LYS A 135 -16.47 2.18 -8.42
CA LYS A 135 -17.46 3.14 -7.92
C LYS A 135 -16.93 4.58 -7.86
N PHE A 136 -15.70 4.77 -7.36
CA PHE A 136 -15.15 6.09 -7.05
C PHE A 136 -14.10 6.57 -8.06
N GLY A 137 -13.69 5.72 -9.01
CA GLY A 137 -12.59 5.99 -9.91
C GLY A 137 -11.22 6.03 -9.21
N HIS A 138 -10.17 6.22 -9.98
CA HIS A 138 -8.85 6.54 -9.43
C HIS A 138 -8.78 8.01 -9.05
N PRO A 139 -8.01 8.40 -8.02
CA PRO A 139 -7.81 9.78 -7.67
C PRO A 139 -7.14 10.56 -8.83
N ILE A 140 -7.44 11.85 -8.92
CA ILE A 140 -6.85 12.73 -9.93
C ILE A 140 -5.35 12.88 -9.65
N CYS A 141 -4.53 12.85 -10.69
CA CYS A 141 -3.06 12.92 -10.60
C CYS A 141 -2.53 14.11 -9.81
N SER A 142 -3.19 15.23 -9.87
CA SER A 142 -2.82 16.47 -9.15
C SER A 142 -3.15 16.44 -7.66
N GLU A 143 -3.94 15.48 -7.21
CA GLU A 143 -4.43 15.38 -5.82
C GLU A 143 -3.65 14.34 -4.98
N GLN A 144 -2.70 13.66 -5.57
CA GLN A 144 -1.86 12.64 -4.92
C GLN A 144 -0.55 13.19 -4.38
#